data_881b63abde6385884ffda2d210ce0ac6
#
_entry.id   881b63abde6385884ffda2d210ce0ac6
#
_cell.length_a   1.000
_cell.length_b   1.000
_cell.length_c   1.000
_cell.angle_alpha   90.00
_cell.angle_beta   90.00
_cell.angle_gamma   90.00
#
_symmetry.space_group_name_H-M   'P 1'
#
loop_
_entity.id
_entity.type
_entity.pdbx_description
1 polymer ?
#
loop_
_entity_poly.entity_id
_entity_poly.type
_entity_poly.pdbx_seq_one_letter_code
_entity_poly.pdbx_strand_id
1 'polypeptide(L)'
;HLARLVDDGLVARAAIEAGTRGRPALGHHLTDRGRLVLEALRVSRPVSTDELVTAMAEHLAETSDPEVQARAIGRRWATQLSEPSPGARPVPPVDVVVGLLTTAGFSPQVEPDGQVALRTCPVLSSARAHPGVVCTMHEEMLRATLDRSGAADTEVHLVPFAREGACLVRLSSPAAR
;
A
#
# COMPACT_ATOMS: atom_id res chain seq x y z
N HIS A 1 -2.27 -18.86 -11.99
CA HIS A 1 -3.34 -17.98 -12.47
C HIS A 1 -3.49 -18.01 -14.00
N LEU A 2 -2.39 -17.91 -14.80
CA LEU A 2 -2.46 -17.94 -16.27
C LEU A 2 -3.08 -19.22 -16.83
N ALA A 3 -2.76 -20.39 -16.26
CA ALA A 3 -3.35 -21.66 -16.68
C ALA A 3 -4.88 -21.65 -16.58
N ARG A 4 -5.43 -21.14 -15.47
CA ARG A 4 -6.87 -21.03 -15.27
C ARG A 4 -7.53 -20.08 -16.27
N LEU A 5 -6.89 -18.95 -16.59
CA LEU A 5 -7.39 -18.04 -17.61
C LEU A 5 -7.40 -18.66 -19.02
N VAL A 6 -6.46 -19.58 -19.29
CA VAL A 6 -6.45 -20.36 -20.54
C VAL A 6 -7.58 -21.40 -20.54
N ASP A 7 -7.77 -22.10 -19.42
CA ASP A 7 -8.84 -23.10 -19.28
C ASP A 7 -10.23 -22.44 -19.38
N ASP A 8 -10.40 -21.24 -18.86
CA ASP A 8 -11.62 -20.43 -18.97
C ASP A 8 -11.80 -19.78 -20.36
N GLY A 9 -10.85 -19.98 -21.28
CA GLY A 9 -10.87 -19.45 -22.65
C GLY A 9 -10.74 -17.91 -22.73
N LEU A 10 -10.23 -17.27 -21.71
CA LEU A 10 -10.01 -15.82 -21.67
C LEU A 10 -8.65 -15.42 -22.26
N VAL A 11 -7.69 -16.33 -22.18
CA VAL A 11 -6.31 -16.16 -22.67
C VAL A 11 -5.99 -17.36 -23.57
N ALA A 12 -5.30 -17.13 -24.66
CA ALA A 12 -4.75 -18.17 -25.51
C ALA A 12 -3.22 -18.17 -25.46
N ARG A 13 -2.63 -19.35 -25.68
CA ARG A 13 -1.18 -19.52 -25.80
C ARG A 13 -0.76 -19.47 -27.25
N ALA A 14 0.31 -18.76 -27.56
CA ALA A 14 0.95 -18.81 -28.87
C ALA A 14 2.45 -18.96 -28.71
N ALA A 15 3.07 -19.71 -29.62
CA ALA A 15 4.52 -19.75 -29.70
C ALA A 15 5.01 -18.37 -30.17
N ILE A 16 6.01 -17.81 -29.47
CA ILE A 16 6.73 -16.63 -29.95
C ILE A 16 7.86 -17.16 -30.82
N GLU A 17 7.88 -16.77 -32.09
CA GLU A 17 9.01 -17.06 -32.98
C GLU A 17 10.25 -16.32 -32.45
N ALA A 18 11.10 -17.04 -31.72
CA ALA A 18 12.39 -16.55 -31.29
C ALA A 18 13.43 -16.94 -32.33
N GLY A 19 14.09 -15.97 -32.95
CA GLY A 19 15.15 -16.17 -33.92
C GLY A 19 16.46 -16.77 -33.34
N THR A 20 16.42 -17.45 -32.22
CA THR A 20 17.58 -18.03 -31.52
C THR A 20 17.35 -19.51 -31.19
N ARG A 21 18.46 -20.30 -31.17
CA ARG A 21 18.47 -21.71 -30.77
C ARG A 21 17.94 -21.86 -29.33
N GLY A 22 16.84 -22.58 -29.16
CA GLY A 22 16.23 -22.89 -27.88
C GLY A 22 14.79 -23.32 -28.00
N ARG A 23 14.17 -23.74 -26.87
CA ARG A 23 12.73 -24.02 -26.81
C ARG A 23 11.96 -22.72 -27.07
N PRO A 24 10.99 -22.70 -28.01
CA PRO A 24 10.18 -21.50 -28.26
C PRO A 24 9.55 -20.97 -26.97
N ALA A 25 9.62 -19.67 -26.76
CA ALA A 25 8.93 -19.04 -25.65
C ALA A 25 7.41 -19.07 -25.91
N LEU A 26 6.62 -19.36 -24.87
CA LEU A 26 5.16 -19.32 -24.95
C LEU A 26 4.69 -17.92 -24.56
N GLY A 27 4.07 -17.23 -25.52
CA GLY A 27 3.33 -15.99 -25.29
C GLY A 27 1.89 -16.29 -24.85
N HIS A 28 1.31 -15.31 -24.17
CA HIS A 28 -0.10 -15.34 -23.80
C HIS A 28 -0.77 -14.05 -24.33
N HIS A 29 -1.94 -14.20 -24.96
CA HIS A 29 -2.70 -13.07 -25.46
C HIS A 29 -4.19 -13.24 -25.13
N LEU A 30 -4.90 -12.13 -24.99
CA LEU A 30 -6.33 -12.15 -24.76
C LEU A 30 -7.07 -12.72 -25.98
N THR A 31 -7.99 -13.63 -25.76
CA THR A 31 -8.97 -14.04 -26.75
C THR A 31 -10.02 -12.94 -26.96
N ASP A 32 -10.88 -13.06 -27.98
CA ASP A 32 -12.00 -12.12 -28.15
C ASP A 32 -12.94 -12.15 -26.94
N ARG A 33 -13.20 -13.36 -26.39
CA ARG A 33 -13.93 -13.51 -25.14
C ARG A 33 -13.23 -12.81 -23.98
N GLY A 34 -11.90 -12.95 -23.87
CA GLY A 34 -11.11 -12.27 -22.85
C GLY A 34 -11.17 -10.74 -22.97
N ARG A 35 -11.16 -10.23 -24.22
CA ARG A 35 -11.35 -8.79 -24.49
C ARG A 35 -12.73 -8.29 -24.06
N LEU A 36 -13.79 -9.04 -24.41
CA LEU A 36 -15.15 -8.69 -24.00
C LEU A 36 -15.34 -8.68 -22.48
N VAL A 37 -14.78 -9.68 -21.78
CA VAL A 37 -14.84 -9.74 -20.32
C VAL A 37 -14.06 -8.58 -19.71
N LEU A 38 -12.86 -8.27 -20.22
CA LEU A 38 -12.06 -7.13 -19.74
C LEU A 38 -12.79 -5.80 -19.96
N GLU A 39 -13.44 -5.63 -21.11
CA GLU A 39 -14.24 -4.44 -21.39
C GLU A 39 -15.45 -4.34 -20.47
N ALA A 40 -16.18 -5.45 -20.25
CA ALA A 40 -17.28 -5.49 -19.29
C ALA A 40 -16.83 -5.13 -17.86
N LEU A 41 -15.66 -5.59 -17.44
CA LEU A 41 -15.07 -5.25 -16.15
C LEU A 41 -14.64 -3.76 -16.09
N ARG A 42 -14.21 -3.18 -17.21
CA ARG A 42 -13.90 -1.73 -17.31
C ARG A 42 -15.15 -0.86 -17.26
N VAL A 43 -16.22 -1.30 -17.90
CA VAL A 43 -17.52 -0.61 -17.88
C VAL A 43 -18.19 -0.74 -16.52
N SER A 44 -18.06 -1.90 -15.88
CA SER A 44 -18.49 -2.16 -14.50
C SER A 44 -17.42 -1.71 -13.49
N ARG A 45 -16.78 -0.58 -13.73
CA ARG A 45 -15.73 -0.05 -12.86
C ARG A 45 -16.26 0.08 -11.43
N PRO A 46 -15.84 -0.79 -10.51
CA PRO A 46 -16.19 -0.56 -9.11
C PRO A 46 -15.59 0.79 -8.72
N VAL A 47 -16.34 1.58 -7.98
CA VAL A 47 -15.80 2.81 -7.38
C VAL A 47 -14.48 2.44 -6.72
N SER A 48 -13.38 3.00 -7.19
CA SER A 48 -12.09 2.64 -6.63
C SER A 48 -12.00 3.22 -5.23
N THR A 49 -11.43 2.47 -4.31
CA THR A 49 -11.15 2.99 -2.96
C THR A 49 -10.36 4.30 -3.02
N ASP A 50 -9.48 4.44 -4.02
CA ASP A 50 -8.69 5.66 -4.23
C ASP A 50 -9.57 6.87 -4.62
N GLU A 51 -10.59 6.69 -5.46
CA GLU A 51 -11.55 7.76 -5.79
C GLU A 51 -12.35 8.22 -4.57
N LEU A 52 -12.81 7.28 -3.75
CA LEU A 52 -13.52 7.60 -2.51
C LEU A 52 -12.59 8.33 -1.54
N VAL A 53 -11.36 7.84 -1.36
CA VAL A 53 -10.37 8.50 -0.50
C VAL A 53 -10.01 9.88 -1.03
N THR A 54 -9.93 10.08 -2.36
CA THR A 54 -9.71 11.41 -2.95
C THR A 54 -10.81 12.37 -2.56
N ALA A 55 -12.09 12.00 -2.76
CA ALA A 55 -13.22 12.86 -2.41
C ALA A 55 -13.26 13.20 -0.90
N MET A 56 -12.93 12.23 -0.04
CA MET A 56 -12.83 12.46 1.41
C MET A 56 -11.66 13.38 1.76
N ALA A 57 -10.51 13.22 1.11
CA ALA A 57 -9.33 14.05 1.34
C ALA A 57 -9.52 15.49 0.85
N GLU A 58 -10.22 15.69 -0.28
CA GLU A 58 -10.64 17.00 -0.78
C GLU A 58 -11.49 17.72 0.27
N HIS A 59 -12.54 17.07 0.76
CA HIS A 59 -13.41 17.65 1.78
C HIS A 59 -12.64 18.00 3.07
N LEU A 60 -11.73 17.12 3.52
CA LEU A 60 -10.91 17.38 4.71
C LEU A 60 -9.95 18.55 4.50
N ALA A 61 -9.37 18.69 3.30
CA ALA A 61 -8.44 19.77 2.98
C ALA A 61 -9.11 21.17 3.05
N GLU A 62 -10.45 21.24 2.89
CA GLU A 62 -11.24 22.46 2.98
C GLU A 62 -11.64 22.82 4.43
N THR A 63 -11.39 21.93 5.41
CA THR A 63 -11.71 22.21 6.82
C THR A 63 -10.67 23.14 7.48
N SER A 64 -11.02 23.71 8.64
CA SER A 64 -10.12 24.61 9.39
C SER A 64 -8.83 23.94 9.83
N ASP A 65 -8.89 22.62 10.13
CA ASP A 65 -7.78 21.87 10.75
C ASP A 65 -7.57 20.51 10.08
N PRO A 66 -7.20 20.48 8.78
CA PRO A 66 -7.16 19.24 8.00
C PRO A 66 -6.17 18.20 8.57
N GLU A 67 -5.01 18.64 9.06
CA GLU A 67 -4.02 17.73 9.64
C GLU A 67 -4.49 17.13 10.97
N VAL A 68 -5.15 17.91 11.82
CA VAL A 68 -5.69 17.41 13.10
C VAL A 68 -6.72 16.32 12.85
N GLN A 69 -7.58 16.53 11.86
CA GLN A 69 -8.59 15.55 11.47
C GLN A 69 -7.97 14.31 10.81
N ALA A 70 -6.97 14.49 9.95
CA ALA A 70 -6.22 13.39 9.35
C ALA A 70 -5.56 12.51 10.42
N ARG A 71 -4.92 13.12 11.43
CA ARG A 71 -4.36 12.40 12.59
C ARG A 71 -5.44 11.63 13.36
N ALA A 72 -6.59 12.25 13.61
CA ALA A 72 -7.70 11.60 14.31
C ALA A 72 -8.20 10.36 13.54
N ILE A 73 -8.27 10.43 12.21
CA ILE A 73 -8.63 9.30 11.36
C ILE A 73 -7.55 8.22 11.42
N GLY A 74 -6.26 8.59 11.33
CA GLY A 74 -5.14 7.65 11.42
C GLY A 74 -5.16 6.84 12.72
N ARG A 75 -5.39 7.48 13.86
CA ARG A 75 -5.55 6.80 15.15
C ARG A 75 -6.72 5.81 15.16
N ARG A 76 -7.87 6.22 14.62
CA ARG A 76 -9.03 5.31 14.52
C ARG A 76 -8.75 4.13 13.62
N TRP A 77 -8.09 4.36 12.50
CA TRP A 77 -7.72 3.31 11.57
C TRP A 77 -6.77 2.29 12.21
N ALA A 78 -5.77 2.75 12.97
CA ALA A 78 -4.88 1.88 13.73
C ALA A 78 -5.65 0.93 14.68
N THR A 79 -6.75 1.39 15.29
CA THR A 79 -7.56 0.53 16.16
C THR A 79 -8.33 -0.55 15.40
N GLN A 80 -8.60 -0.36 14.13
CA GLN A 80 -9.30 -1.35 13.28
C GLN A 80 -8.34 -2.39 12.70
N LEU A 81 -7.06 -2.02 12.50
CA LEU A 81 -6.06 -2.88 11.87
C LEU A 81 -5.32 -3.80 12.84
N SER A 82 -5.27 -3.44 14.11
CA SER A 82 -4.50 -4.19 15.10
C SER A 82 -5.25 -4.32 16.42
N GLU A 83 -5.61 -5.54 16.78
CA GLU A 83 -6.00 -5.87 18.14
C GLU A 83 -4.75 -6.24 18.95
N PRO A 84 -4.54 -5.65 20.16
CA PRO A 84 -3.45 -6.08 21.03
C PRO A 84 -3.67 -7.55 21.43
N SER A 85 -2.73 -8.41 21.09
CA SER A 85 -2.76 -9.80 21.58
C SER A 85 -2.17 -9.84 22.99
N PRO A 86 -2.96 -10.11 24.03
CA PRO A 86 -2.46 -10.22 25.40
C PRO A 86 -1.39 -11.31 25.48
N GLY A 87 -0.21 -11.00 26.00
CA GLY A 87 0.88 -11.97 26.17
C GLY A 87 1.74 -12.24 24.94
N ALA A 88 1.57 -11.48 23.85
CA ALA A 88 2.47 -11.57 22.71
C ALA A 88 3.91 -11.17 23.12
N ARG A 89 4.91 -11.87 22.57
CA ARG A 89 6.32 -11.47 22.74
C ARG A 89 6.55 -10.10 22.09
N PRO A 90 7.42 -9.27 22.66
CA PRO A 90 7.81 -8.00 22.02
C PRO A 90 8.29 -8.26 20.58
N VAL A 91 7.69 -7.54 19.64
CA VAL A 91 8.05 -7.56 18.22
C VAL A 91 8.87 -6.32 17.91
N PRO A 92 9.98 -6.43 17.16
CA PRO A 92 10.73 -5.25 16.75
C PRO A 92 9.84 -4.20 16.06
N PRO A 93 10.00 -2.89 16.34
CA PRO A 93 9.17 -1.85 15.73
C PRO A 93 9.12 -1.89 14.20
N VAL A 94 10.22 -2.22 13.56
CA VAL A 94 10.29 -2.35 12.10
C VAL A 94 9.40 -3.48 11.58
N ASP A 95 9.33 -4.60 12.29
CA ASP A 95 8.49 -5.75 11.89
C ASP A 95 7.00 -5.44 12.08
N VAL A 96 6.65 -4.68 13.13
CA VAL A 96 5.29 -4.15 13.33
C VAL A 96 4.88 -3.28 12.15
N VAL A 97 5.74 -2.33 11.76
CA VAL A 97 5.49 -1.41 10.63
C VAL A 97 5.38 -2.16 9.31
N VAL A 98 6.29 -3.09 9.04
CA VAL A 98 6.28 -3.91 7.80
C VAL A 98 5.01 -4.77 7.72
N GLY A 99 4.65 -5.44 8.81
CA GLY A 99 3.44 -6.26 8.87
C GLY A 99 2.17 -5.45 8.63
N LEU A 100 2.04 -4.30 9.30
CA LEU A 100 0.91 -3.39 9.15
C LEU A 100 0.79 -2.87 7.71
N LEU A 101 1.89 -2.35 7.16
CA LEU A 101 1.91 -1.80 5.80
C LEU A 101 1.60 -2.87 4.74
N THR A 102 2.09 -4.09 4.93
CA THR A 102 1.76 -5.22 4.05
C THR A 102 0.26 -5.52 4.09
N THR A 103 -0.34 -5.55 5.28
CA THR A 103 -1.78 -5.77 5.46
C THR A 103 -2.60 -4.64 4.85
N ALA A 104 -2.11 -3.40 4.92
CA ALA A 104 -2.75 -2.23 4.33
C ALA A 104 -2.54 -2.10 2.80
N GLY A 105 -1.88 -3.08 2.14
CA GLY A 105 -1.72 -3.13 0.69
C GLY A 105 -0.52 -2.36 0.13
N PHE A 106 0.39 -1.93 1.00
CA PHE A 106 1.69 -1.39 0.58
C PHE A 106 2.67 -2.53 0.30
N SER A 107 3.75 -2.23 -0.44
CA SER A 107 4.89 -3.16 -0.63
C SER A 107 6.11 -2.60 0.12
N PRO A 108 6.20 -2.81 1.44
CA PRO A 108 7.31 -2.31 2.23
C PRO A 108 8.58 -3.13 1.97
N GLN A 109 9.72 -2.45 1.88
CA GLN A 109 11.05 -3.04 1.76
C GLN A 109 11.96 -2.41 2.81
N VAL A 110 12.54 -3.22 3.68
CA VAL A 110 13.55 -2.75 4.65
C VAL A 110 14.86 -2.53 3.91
N GLU A 111 15.37 -1.32 3.99
CA GLU A 111 16.63 -0.91 3.37
C GLU A 111 17.82 -1.22 4.31
N PRO A 112 19.07 -1.29 3.80
CA PRO A 112 20.24 -1.59 4.63
C PRO A 112 20.49 -0.57 5.76
N ASP A 113 19.99 0.65 5.63
CA ASP A 113 20.06 1.73 6.63
C ASP A 113 18.94 1.67 7.67
N GLY A 114 18.10 0.63 7.63
CA GLY A 114 16.97 0.43 8.55
C GLY A 114 15.71 1.22 8.21
N GLN A 115 15.72 2.04 7.15
CA GLN A 115 14.51 2.70 6.66
C GLN A 115 13.60 1.70 5.93
N VAL A 116 12.30 1.99 5.87
CA VAL A 116 11.35 1.17 5.12
C VAL A 116 10.88 1.93 3.89
N ALA A 117 11.25 1.44 2.70
CA ALA A 117 10.80 1.99 1.43
C ALA A 117 9.43 1.41 1.06
N LEU A 118 8.49 2.29 0.69
CA LEU A 118 7.15 1.93 0.21
C LEU A 118 7.11 2.08 -1.31
N ARG A 119 7.14 0.96 -2.03
CA ARG A 119 7.17 0.92 -3.50
C ARG A 119 5.80 1.03 -4.14
N THR A 120 4.74 0.75 -3.40
CA THR A 120 3.35 0.90 -3.83
C THR A 120 2.55 1.65 -2.79
N CYS A 121 1.57 2.40 -3.24
CA CYS A 121 0.57 3.03 -2.39
C CYS A 121 -0.81 2.70 -2.96
N PRO A 122 -1.70 2.04 -2.21
CA PRO A 122 -3.03 1.66 -2.69
C PRO A 122 -3.93 2.86 -3.00
N VAL A 123 -3.59 4.03 -2.49
CA VAL A 123 -4.29 5.31 -2.67
C VAL A 123 -3.35 6.39 -3.22
N LEU A 124 -2.57 6.03 -4.23
CA LEU A 124 -1.51 6.89 -4.76
C LEU A 124 -2.03 8.20 -5.35
N SER A 125 -3.16 8.18 -6.05
CA SER A 125 -3.74 9.37 -6.67
C SER A 125 -4.17 10.36 -5.59
N SER A 126 -4.88 9.87 -4.56
CA SER A 126 -5.29 10.67 -3.40
C SER A 126 -4.07 11.25 -2.64
N ALA A 127 -3.03 10.42 -2.44
CA ALA A 127 -1.81 10.85 -1.75
C ALA A 127 -1.05 11.92 -2.54
N ARG A 128 -1.09 11.89 -3.87
CA ARG A 128 -0.49 12.94 -4.72
C ARG A 128 -1.28 14.23 -4.71
N ALA A 129 -2.61 14.14 -4.74
CA ALA A 129 -3.49 15.29 -4.73
C ALA A 129 -3.50 15.99 -3.36
N HIS A 130 -3.54 15.22 -2.27
CA HIS A 130 -3.70 15.72 -0.90
C HIS A 130 -2.70 15.07 0.07
N PRO A 131 -1.38 15.27 -0.12
CA PRO A 131 -0.37 14.62 0.73
C PRO A 131 -0.48 15.03 2.20
N GLY A 132 -0.81 16.29 2.49
CA GLY A 132 -1.00 16.80 3.85
C GLY A 132 -2.13 16.12 4.63
N VAL A 133 -3.11 15.53 3.94
CA VAL A 133 -4.18 14.76 4.56
C VAL A 133 -3.84 13.28 4.56
N VAL A 134 -3.63 12.71 3.38
CA VAL A 134 -3.51 11.25 3.19
C VAL A 134 -2.23 10.71 3.83
N CYS A 135 -1.09 11.38 3.65
CA CYS A 135 0.17 10.89 4.22
C CYS A 135 0.25 11.14 5.73
N THR A 136 -0.32 12.24 6.23
CA THR A 136 -0.44 12.51 7.67
C THR A 136 -1.30 11.45 8.36
N MET A 137 -2.40 11.04 7.73
CA MET A 137 -3.25 9.95 8.23
C MET A 137 -2.47 8.63 8.33
N HIS A 138 -1.67 8.30 7.30
CA HIS A 138 -0.85 7.09 7.31
C HIS A 138 0.25 7.14 8.37
N GLU A 139 0.94 8.28 8.51
CA GLU A 139 1.97 8.44 9.54
C GLU A 139 1.40 8.23 10.95
N GLU A 140 0.25 8.84 11.22
CA GLU A 140 -0.41 8.71 12.51
C GLU A 140 -0.95 7.28 12.77
N MET A 141 -1.43 6.60 11.73
CA MET A 141 -1.79 5.19 11.82
C MET A 141 -0.59 4.33 12.24
N LEU A 142 0.58 4.56 11.66
CA LEU A 142 1.82 3.85 12.03
C LEU A 142 2.20 4.15 13.49
N ARG A 143 2.17 5.44 13.89
CA ARG A 143 2.49 5.88 15.26
C ARG A 143 1.56 5.22 16.28
N ALA A 144 0.26 5.33 16.08
CA ALA A 144 -0.73 4.75 16.98
C ALA A 144 -0.64 3.22 17.06
N THR A 145 -0.21 2.54 16.00
CA THR A 145 0.03 1.10 16.02
C THR A 145 1.27 0.75 16.83
N LEU A 146 2.36 1.51 16.70
CA LEU A 146 3.56 1.33 17.52
C LEU A 146 3.26 1.55 19.02
N ASP A 147 2.51 2.61 19.36
CA ASP A 147 2.07 2.86 20.73
C ASP A 147 1.32 1.66 21.33
N ARG A 148 0.40 1.09 20.55
CA ARG A 148 -0.42 -0.06 20.97
C ARG A 148 0.38 -1.37 21.04
N SER A 149 1.47 -1.49 20.30
CA SER A 149 2.35 -2.66 20.31
C SER A 149 3.39 -2.65 21.44
N GLY A 150 3.42 -1.58 22.25
CA GLY A 150 4.38 -1.39 23.33
C GLY A 150 5.70 -0.73 22.88
N ALA A 151 5.73 -0.18 21.67
CA ALA A 151 6.88 0.53 21.12
C ALA A 151 6.65 2.06 21.07
N ALA A 152 5.98 2.62 22.08
CA ALA A 152 5.62 4.04 22.16
C ALA A 152 6.82 4.99 22.11
N ASP A 153 8.01 4.52 22.53
CA ASP A 153 9.24 5.31 22.48
C ASP A 153 9.86 5.37 21.07
N THR A 154 9.27 4.67 20.09
CA THR A 154 9.74 4.69 18.70
C THR A 154 9.06 5.82 17.93
N GLU A 155 9.85 6.82 17.54
CA GLU A 155 9.37 7.85 16.63
C GLU A 155 9.25 7.30 15.22
N VAL A 156 8.17 7.66 14.52
CA VAL A 156 7.94 7.29 13.12
C VAL A 156 7.70 8.54 12.29
N HIS A 157 8.39 8.63 11.16
CA HIS A 157 8.21 9.70 10.18
C HIS A 157 8.01 9.10 8.79
N LEU A 158 6.89 9.43 8.16
CA LEU A 158 6.63 9.13 6.76
C LEU A 158 7.08 10.31 5.91
N VAL A 159 8.04 10.08 5.02
CA VAL A 159 8.50 11.05 4.03
C VAL A 159 7.86 10.71 2.68
N PRO A 160 6.80 11.42 2.27
CA PRO A 160 6.13 11.16 1.01
C PRO A 160 7.06 11.45 -0.17
N PHE A 161 7.02 10.59 -1.18
CA PHE A 161 7.74 10.78 -2.46
C PHE A 161 9.24 11.09 -2.29
N ALA A 162 9.86 10.55 -1.25
CA ALA A 162 11.25 10.82 -0.88
C ALA A 162 12.27 10.39 -1.95
N ARG A 163 11.90 9.41 -2.78
CA ARG A 163 12.69 8.93 -3.92
C ARG A 163 11.76 8.70 -5.11
N GLU A 164 12.33 8.60 -6.31
CA GLU A 164 11.55 8.20 -7.48
C GLU A 164 10.90 6.83 -7.25
N GLY A 165 9.57 6.78 -7.34
CA GLY A 165 8.77 5.58 -7.14
C GLY A 165 8.70 5.06 -5.70
N ALA A 166 9.10 5.84 -4.68
CA ALA A 166 9.01 5.40 -3.29
C ALA A 166 8.78 6.53 -2.27
N CYS A 167 7.94 6.23 -1.26
CA CYS A 167 7.94 6.94 0.01
C CYS A 167 8.88 6.24 0.99
N LEU A 168 9.34 6.94 2.03
CA LEU A 168 10.19 6.36 3.07
C LEU A 168 9.54 6.48 4.44
N VAL A 169 9.57 5.40 5.22
CA VAL A 169 9.26 5.42 6.65
C VAL A 169 10.57 5.33 7.41
N ARG A 170 10.83 6.31 8.25
CA ARG A 170 11.97 6.37 9.15
C ARG A 170 11.51 6.04 10.55
N LEU A 171 12.25 5.16 11.20
CA LEU A 171 12.05 4.79 12.59
C LEU A 171 13.27 5.24 13.38
N SER A 172 13.07 5.94 14.47
CA SER A 172 14.12 6.32 15.42
C SER A 172 13.67 5.99 16.83
N SER A 173 14.50 5.26 17.55
CA SER A 173 14.32 5.14 19.00
C SER A 173 15.10 6.25 19.68
N PRO A 174 14.57 6.87 20.75
CA PRO A 174 15.37 7.79 21.55
C PRO A 174 16.62 7.03 22.01
N ALA A 175 17.80 7.60 21.74
CA ALA A 175 19.06 7.02 22.18
C ALA A 175 18.94 6.75 23.69
N ALA A 176 19.19 5.49 24.08
CA ALA A 176 19.28 5.14 25.50
C ALA A 176 20.29 6.09 26.15
N ARG A 177 19.77 6.98 27.03
CA ARG A 177 20.61 7.89 27.84
C ARG A 177 21.25 7.13 28.97
#